data_d3f4f3a9200dce3c82127d1d54f2275b
#
_entry.id   d3f4f3a9200dce3c82127d1d54f2275b
#
_cell.length_a   1.000
_cell.length_b   1.000
_cell.length_c   1.000
_cell.angle_alpha   90.00
_cell.angle_beta   90.00
_cell.angle_gamma   90.00
#
_symmetry.space_group_name_H-M   'P 1'
#
loop_
_entity.id
_entity.type
_entity.pdbx_description
1 polymer ?
#
loop_
_entity_poly.entity_id
_entity_poly.type
_entity_poly.pdbx_seq_one_letter_code
_entity_poly.pdbx_strand_id
1 'polypeptide(L)'
;LCDRRQRQMCIRDRTTPVLQEVIADSYNRLIAPAIEREVRNLMTEKAEDGAIKIFGKNLEQLLMQPPIAGRVVLGWDPAFRTGCKLAVVDATGKVLDTVVIYPTAPQNKVEDAKKTLKKLIEKYNISLISVGNGTASRESEQIIAEFIKEIPEHVQYVIVNEAGASVYSASKLATEEFPKFDVGQRSAVSIACLLYTSPSPRDCS
;
A
#
# COMPACT_ATOMS: atom_id res chain seq x y z
N LEU A 1 -81.46 23.92 -3.61
CA LEU A 1 -80.20 24.45 -3.06
C LEU A 1 -79.61 23.57 -1.90
N CYS A 2 -80.50 23.09 -1.04
CA CYS A 2 -80.15 22.16 0.05
C CYS A 2 -79.62 20.81 -0.49
N ASP A 3 -80.22 20.29 -1.52
CA ASP A 3 -79.89 19.00 -2.09
C ASP A 3 -78.45 18.97 -2.75
N ARG A 4 -78.04 20.06 -3.39
CA ARG A 4 -76.65 20.17 -3.93
C ARG A 4 -75.60 20.26 -2.85
N ARG A 5 -75.81 20.99 -1.75
CA ARG A 5 -74.89 21.06 -0.66
C ARG A 5 -74.76 19.74 0.11
N GLN A 6 -75.91 19.07 0.35
CA GLN A 6 -75.87 17.75 0.99
C GLN A 6 -75.20 16.70 0.12
N ARG A 7 -75.40 16.68 -1.18
CA ARG A 7 -74.72 15.77 -2.12
C ARG A 7 -73.22 16.06 -2.14
N GLN A 8 -72.80 17.34 -2.13
CA GLN A 8 -71.40 17.70 -2.07
C GLN A 8 -70.73 17.27 -0.74
N MET A 9 -71.45 17.43 0.38
CA MET A 9 -70.97 16.92 1.67
C MET A 9 -70.81 15.41 1.72
N CYS A 10 -71.83 14.68 1.26
CA CYS A 10 -71.84 13.21 1.20
C CYS A 10 -70.71 12.66 0.27
N ILE A 11 -70.46 13.34 -0.86
CA ILE A 11 -69.40 12.96 -1.78
C ILE A 11 -68.04 13.21 -1.09
N ARG A 12 -67.88 14.35 -0.44
CA ARG A 12 -66.65 14.69 0.25
C ARG A 12 -66.34 13.72 1.38
N ASP A 13 -67.35 13.37 2.20
CA ASP A 13 -67.19 12.43 3.31
C ASP A 13 -66.86 11.00 2.85
N ARG A 14 -67.36 10.58 1.69
CA ARG A 14 -67.05 9.25 1.10
C ARG A 14 -65.71 9.21 0.39
N THR A 15 -65.27 10.30 -0.21
CA THR A 15 -64.03 10.34 -0.97
C THR A 15 -62.79 10.67 -0.11
N THR A 16 -62.98 11.38 1.00
CA THR A 16 -61.87 11.76 1.88
C THR A 16 -61.08 10.55 2.38
N PRO A 17 -61.69 9.46 2.89
CA PRO A 17 -60.90 8.28 3.32
C PRO A 17 -60.10 7.65 2.18
N VAL A 18 -60.69 7.52 1.00
CA VAL A 18 -60.01 6.96 -0.18
C VAL A 18 -58.83 7.83 -0.61
N LEU A 19 -58.99 9.15 -0.61
CA LEU A 19 -57.89 10.07 -0.89
C LEU A 19 -56.80 10.01 0.15
N GLN A 20 -57.13 9.84 1.42
CA GLN A 20 -56.14 9.66 2.48
C GLN A 20 -55.29 8.38 2.28
N GLU A 21 -55.98 7.26 1.94
CA GLU A 21 -55.26 6.00 1.61
C GLU A 21 -54.36 6.16 0.38
N VAL A 22 -54.84 6.79 -0.69
CA VAL A 22 -54.04 7.04 -1.89
C VAL A 22 -52.84 7.93 -1.60
N ILE A 23 -53.01 8.97 -0.80
CA ILE A 23 -51.91 9.86 -0.40
C ILE A 23 -50.87 9.10 0.45
N ALA A 24 -51.36 8.31 1.42
CA ALA A 24 -50.48 7.50 2.25
C ALA A 24 -49.69 6.45 1.45
N ASP A 25 -50.38 5.74 0.54
CA ASP A 25 -49.74 4.78 -0.36
C ASP A 25 -48.70 5.44 -1.28
N SER A 26 -49.07 6.56 -1.91
CA SER A 26 -48.19 7.31 -2.79
C SER A 26 -46.95 7.81 -2.04
N TYR A 27 -47.12 8.31 -0.83
CA TYR A 27 -46.01 8.77 0.00
C TYR A 27 -45.08 7.61 0.39
N ASN A 28 -45.65 6.56 0.98
CA ASN A 28 -44.86 5.45 1.51
C ASN A 28 -44.20 4.60 0.42
N ARG A 29 -44.85 4.38 -0.68
CA ARG A 29 -44.38 3.50 -1.75
C ARG A 29 -43.56 4.19 -2.82
N LEU A 30 -43.80 5.47 -3.11
CA LEU A 30 -43.17 6.17 -4.21
C LEU A 30 -42.30 7.33 -3.73
N ILE A 31 -42.82 8.25 -2.92
CA ILE A 31 -42.17 9.52 -2.60
C ILE A 31 -41.07 9.30 -1.58
N ALA A 32 -41.35 8.72 -0.42
CA ALA A 32 -40.39 8.55 0.64
C ALA A 32 -39.13 7.72 0.22
N PRO A 33 -39.30 6.55 -0.46
CA PRO A 33 -38.16 5.79 -0.95
C PRO A 33 -37.37 6.51 -2.04
N ALA A 34 -37.99 7.34 -2.86
CA ALA A 34 -37.33 8.14 -3.87
C ALA A 34 -36.44 9.22 -3.23
N ILE A 35 -37.00 9.97 -2.28
CA ILE A 35 -36.24 11.00 -1.52
C ILE A 35 -35.09 10.36 -0.73
N GLU A 36 -35.35 9.24 -0.05
CA GLU A 36 -34.32 8.53 0.72
C GLU A 36 -33.13 8.12 -0.15
N ARG A 37 -33.40 7.59 -1.33
CA ARG A 37 -32.39 7.20 -2.31
C ARG A 37 -31.60 8.41 -2.80
N GLU A 38 -32.26 9.52 -3.13
CA GLU A 38 -31.63 10.74 -3.60
C GLU A 38 -30.71 11.33 -2.51
N VAL A 39 -31.19 11.42 -1.28
CA VAL A 39 -30.38 11.90 -0.15
C VAL A 39 -29.15 11.00 0.08
N ARG A 40 -29.33 9.67 0.03
CA ARG A 40 -28.20 8.73 0.16
C ARG A 40 -27.18 8.92 -0.95
N ASN A 41 -27.62 9.08 -2.20
CA ASN A 41 -26.71 9.31 -3.33
C ASN A 41 -25.92 10.61 -3.14
N LEU A 42 -26.56 11.72 -2.78
CA LEU A 42 -25.89 12.99 -2.51
C LEU A 42 -24.87 12.88 -1.37
N MET A 43 -25.21 12.13 -0.30
CA MET A 43 -24.27 11.91 0.80
C MET A 43 -23.08 11.05 0.37
N THR A 44 -23.31 10.03 -0.48
CA THR A 44 -22.27 9.17 -1.01
C THR A 44 -21.31 9.96 -1.90
N GLU A 45 -21.82 10.74 -2.86
CA GLU A 45 -21.00 11.61 -3.71
C GLU A 45 -20.13 12.56 -2.90
N LYS A 46 -20.70 13.20 -1.89
CA LYS A 46 -19.92 14.08 -1.00
C LYS A 46 -18.83 13.35 -0.21
N ALA A 47 -19.13 12.12 0.23
CA ALA A 47 -18.16 11.29 0.96
C ALA A 47 -17.04 10.80 0.02
N GLU A 48 -17.38 10.41 -1.21
CA GLU A 48 -16.41 10.00 -2.24
C GLU A 48 -15.46 11.15 -2.61
N ASP A 49 -15.98 12.34 -2.85
CA ASP A 49 -15.17 13.54 -3.10
C ASP A 49 -14.21 13.85 -1.95
N GLY A 50 -14.68 13.69 -0.72
CA GLY A 50 -13.86 13.84 0.48
C GLY A 50 -12.74 12.80 0.55
N ALA A 51 -13.07 11.54 0.28
CA ALA A 51 -12.11 10.44 0.26
C ALA A 51 -11.05 10.61 -0.84
N ILE A 52 -11.46 11.00 -2.04
CA ILE A 52 -10.54 11.29 -3.17
C ILE A 52 -9.55 12.40 -2.81
N LYS A 53 -10.01 13.49 -2.17
CA LYS A 53 -9.14 14.58 -1.74
C LYS A 53 -8.09 14.14 -0.71
N ILE A 54 -8.50 13.31 0.26
CA ILE A 54 -7.59 12.77 1.28
C ILE A 54 -6.58 11.82 0.64
N PHE A 55 -7.06 10.92 -0.22
CA PHE A 55 -6.20 10.01 -0.97
C PHE A 55 -5.17 10.77 -1.82
N GLY A 56 -5.61 11.82 -2.54
CA GLY A 56 -4.72 12.67 -3.33
C GLY A 56 -3.62 13.32 -2.50
N LYS A 57 -3.95 13.86 -1.32
CA LYS A 57 -2.95 14.42 -0.40
C LYS A 57 -1.96 13.38 0.12
N ASN A 58 -2.44 12.20 0.48
CA ASN A 58 -1.58 11.11 0.95
C ASN A 58 -0.63 10.64 -0.18
N LEU A 59 -1.15 10.53 -1.40
CA LEU A 59 -0.36 10.17 -2.57
C LEU A 59 0.70 11.24 -2.88
N GLU A 60 0.33 12.52 -2.84
CA GLU A 60 1.27 13.64 -3.02
C GLU A 60 2.39 13.57 -1.98
N GLN A 61 2.06 13.39 -0.69
CA GLN A 61 3.07 13.25 0.36
C GLN A 61 3.99 12.05 0.13
N LEU A 62 3.46 10.94 -0.35
CA LEU A 62 4.25 9.75 -0.67
C LEU A 62 5.21 10.01 -1.85
N LEU A 63 4.72 10.65 -2.91
CA LEU A 63 5.49 10.95 -4.11
C LEU A 63 6.53 12.06 -3.92
N MET A 64 6.29 12.96 -2.96
CA MET A 64 7.18 14.09 -2.65
C MET A 64 8.16 13.79 -1.52
N GLN A 65 8.28 12.54 -1.08
CA GLN A 65 9.29 12.17 -0.07
C GLN A 65 10.70 12.43 -0.63
N PRO A 66 11.56 13.13 0.14
CA PRO A 66 12.93 13.38 -0.30
C PRO A 66 13.72 12.05 -0.35
N PRO A 67 14.49 11.80 -1.42
CA PRO A 67 15.34 10.62 -1.51
C PRO A 67 16.48 10.68 -0.49
N ILE A 68 16.88 9.51 0.00
CA ILE A 68 18.05 9.37 0.88
C ILE A 68 19.27 9.17 -0.01
N ALA A 69 19.94 10.27 -0.39
CA ALA A 69 21.10 10.22 -1.27
C ALA A 69 22.42 10.00 -0.54
N GLY A 70 23.43 9.53 -1.27
CA GLY A 70 24.83 9.50 -0.82
C GLY A 70 25.20 8.38 0.15
N ARG A 71 24.35 7.35 0.32
CA ARG A 71 24.61 6.21 1.22
C ARG A 71 24.71 4.90 0.46
N VAL A 72 25.43 3.94 1.00
CA VAL A 72 25.36 2.55 0.54
C VAL A 72 24.21 1.88 1.27
N VAL A 73 23.30 1.28 0.51
CA VAL A 73 22.08 0.65 1.02
C VAL A 73 22.10 -0.85 0.79
N LEU A 74 21.66 -1.59 1.80
CA LEU A 74 21.34 -3.01 1.69
C LEU A 74 19.84 -3.17 1.49
N GLY A 75 19.42 -3.59 0.29
CA GLY A 75 18.04 -4.02 0.03
C GLY A 75 17.83 -5.43 0.57
N TRP A 76 16.73 -5.63 1.28
CA TRP A 76 16.33 -6.90 1.86
C TRP A 76 14.93 -7.26 1.38
N ASP A 77 14.84 -8.29 0.55
CA ASP A 77 13.59 -8.90 0.10
C ASP A 77 13.28 -10.10 1.01
N PRO A 78 12.33 -9.96 1.96
CA PRO A 78 12.02 -10.99 2.93
C PRO A 78 11.30 -12.19 2.28
N ALA A 79 11.68 -13.40 2.66
CA ALA A 79 10.98 -14.60 2.24
C ALA A 79 11.22 -15.77 3.22
N PHE A 80 10.26 -16.70 3.32
CA PHE A 80 10.40 -17.87 4.17
C PHE A 80 11.23 -19.00 3.49
N ARG A 81 10.63 -19.74 2.58
CA ARG A 81 11.23 -20.96 2.01
C ARG A 81 12.40 -20.72 1.06
N THR A 82 12.30 -19.70 0.25
CA THR A 82 13.29 -19.38 -0.79
C THR A 82 14.49 -18.61 -0.27
N GLY A 83 14.50 -18.25 1.01
CA GLY A 83 15.49 -17.40 1.64
C GLY A 83 15.32 -15.92 1.31
N CYS A 84 15.78 -15.07 2.22
CA CYS A 84 15.80 -13.63 2.02
C CYS A 84 16.89 -13.24 1.04
N LYS A 85 16.55 -12.43 0.02
CA LYS A 85 17.52 -11.93 -0.97
C LYS A 85 18.03 -10.59 -0.52
N LEU A 86 19.32 -10.45 -0.54
CA LEU A 86 20.03 -9.22 -0.19
C LEU A 86 20.70 -8.66 -1.44
N ALA A 87 20.64 -7.35 -1.60
CA ALA A 87 21.38 -6.63 -2.63
C ALA A 87 22.03 -5.40 -2.03
N VAL A 88 23.33 -5.24 -2.25
CA VAL A 88 24.08 -4.04 -1.84
C VAL A 88 24.15 -3.10 -3.02
N VAL A 89 23.69 -1.87 -2.82
CA VAL A 89 23.63 -0.84 -3.86
C VAL A 89 24.39 0.39 -3.37
N ASP A 90 25.25 0.95 -4.22
CA ASP A 90 25.98 2.16 -3.90
C ASP A 90 25.14 3.43 -4.06
N ALA A 91 25.69 4.57 -3.71
CA ALA A 91 25.03 5.87 -3.78
C ALA A 91 24.62 6.30 -5.21
N THR A 92 25.10 5.61 -6.25
CA THR A 92 24.78 5.88 -7.66
C THR A 92 23.73 4.92 -8.23
N GLY A 93 23.24 3.98 -7.40
CA GLY A 93 22.30 2.95 -7.84
C GLY A 93 22.97 1.69 -8.43
N LYS A 94 24.31 1.62 -8.43
CA LYS A 94 25.04 0.45 -8.94
C LYS A 94 25.01 -0.70 -7.94
N VAL A 95 24.65 -1.88 -8.40
CA VAL A 95 24.70 -3.10 -7.59
C VAL A 95 26.15 -3.56 -7.38
N LEU A 96 26.54 -3.67 -6.10
CA LEU A 96 27.88 -4.09 -5.70
C LEU A 96 27.95 -5.59 -5.40
N ASP A 97 26.90 -6.14 -4.78
CA ASP A 97 26.85 -7.55 -4.38
C ASP A 97 25.41 -8.03 -4.20
N THR A 98 25.18 -9.33 -4.35
CA THR A 98 23.89 -9.98 -4.06
C THR A 98 24.13 -11.29 -3.34
N VAL A 99 23.39 -11.54 -2.26
CA VAL A 99 23.52 -12.73 -1.42
C VAL A 99 22.14 -13.23 -1.01
N VAL A 100 21.99 -14.54 -0.84
CA VAL A 100 20.78 -15.16 -0.27
C VAL A 100 21.10 -15.67 1.13
N ILE A 101 20.27 -15.32 2.10
CA ILE A 101 20.38 -15.78 3.48
C ILE A 101 19.08 -16.46 3.92
N TYR A 102 19.14 -17.29 4.95
CA TYR A 102 18.02 -18.08 5.42
C TYR A 102 17.75 -17.90 6.92
N PRO A 103 17.48 -16.66 7.38
CA PRO A 103 17.27 -16.39 8.81
C PRO A 103 15.91 -16.83 9.31
N THR A 104 14.93 -17.02 8.42
CA THR A 104 13.53 -17.32 8.71
C THR A 104 13.22 -18.81 8.60
N ALA A 105 12.05 -19.22 9.10
CA ALA A 105 11.57 -20.59 8.95
C ALA A 105 11.46 -21.02 7.45
N PRO A 106 11.69 -22.28 7.12
CA PRO A 106 11.96 -23.42 8.00
C PRO A 106 13.44 -23.58 8.39
N GLN A 107 14.39 -22.90 7.71
CA GLN A 107 15.83 -23.11 7.90
C GLN A 107 16.38 -22.53 9.20
N ASN A 108 15.85 -21.37 9.64
CA ASN A 108 16.24 -20.68 10.89
C ASN A 108 17.77 -20.52 11.12
N LYS A 109 18.53 -20.25 10.04
CA LYS A 109 19.99 -20.06 10.10
C LYS A 109 20.34 -18.62 10.48
N VAL A 110 19.89 -18.18 11.66
CA VAL A 110 20.04 -16.79 12.11
C VAL A 110 21.50 -16.41 12.29
N GLU A 111 22.31 -17.27 12.92
CA GLU A 111 23.73 -16.98 13.19
C GLU A 111 24.56 -16.85 11.89
N ASP A 112 24.30 -17.70 10.90
CA ASP A 112 24.97 -17.62 9.60
C ASP A 112 24.56 -16.36 8.84
N ALA A 113 23.28 -15.96 8.96
CA ALA A 113 22.78 -14.72 8.39
C ALA A 113 23.43 -13.51 9.05
N LYS A 114 23.53 -13.46 10.38
CA LYS A 114 24.22 -12.38 11.12
C LYS A 114 25.69 -12.27 10.71
N LYS A 115 26.40 -13.39 10.57
CA LYS A 115 27.79 -13.38 10.09
C LYS A 115 27.94 -12.83 8.68
N THR A 116 27.00 -13.17 7.79
CA THR A 116 26.98 -12.67 6.42
C THR A 116 26.69 -11.18 6.39
N LEU A 117 25.69 -10.72 7.16
CA LEU A 117 25.37 -9.30 7.29
C LEU A 117 26.56 -8.48 7.79
N LYS A 118 27.22 -8.95 8.84
CA LYS A 118 28.39 -8.28 9.39
C LYS A 118 29.49 -8.10 8.35
N LYS A 119 29.80 -9.18 7.60
CA LYS A 119 30.79 -9.10 6.51
C LYS A 119 30.40 -8.11 5.42
N LEU A 120 29.12 -8.05 5.04
CA LEU A 120 28.65 -7.10 4.03
C LEU A 120 28.74 -5.65 4.53
N ILE A 121 28.37 -5.40 5.79
CA ILE A 121 28.41 -4.08 6.41
C ILE A 121 29.86 -3.58 6.48
N GLU A 122 30.77 -4.39 6.99
CA GLU A 122 32.19 -4.05 7.07
C GLU A 122 32.82 -3.85 5.68
N LYS A 123 32.50 -4.73 4.70
CA LYS A 123 33.09 -4.68 3.36
C LYS A 123 32.65 -3.46 2.55
N TYR A 124 31.37 -3.10 2.64
CA TYR A 124 30.79 -2.04 1.80
C TYR A 124 30.44 -0.77 2.57
N ASN A 125 30.73 -0.72 3.87
CA ASN A 125 30.39 0.41 4.74
C ASN A 125 28.91 0.78 4.68
N ILE A 126 28.03 -0.24 4.79
CA ILE A 126 26.59 -0.10 4.71
C ILE A 126 26.08 0.68 5.93
N SER A 127 25.34 1.74 5.71
CA SER A 127 24.76 2.57 6.77
C SER A 127 23.23 2.48 6.85
N LEU A 128 22.58 1.86 5.86
CA LEU A 128 21.15 1.80 5.78
C LEU A 128 20.68 0.46 5.21
N ILE A 129 19.66 -0.14 5.84
CA ILE A 129 19.00 -1.37 5.38
C ILE A 129 17.58 -1.02 4.98
N SER A 130 17.21 -1.30 3.72
CA SER A 130 15.86 -1.15 3.17
C SER A 130 15.17 -2.51 3.18
N VAL A 131 14.10 -2.66 3.93
CA VAL A 131 13.40 -3.95 4.11
C VAL A 131 12.02 -3.88 3.45
N GLY A 132 11.72 -4.81 2.56
CA GLY A 132 10.40 -4.94 1.98
C GLY A 132 9.33 -5.29 3.03
N ASN A 133 8.11 -4.80 2.85
CA ASN A 133 6.99 -5.02 3.79
C ASN A 133 6.13 -6.26 3.47
N GLY A 134 6.60 -7.16 2.61
CA GLY A 134 5.87 -8.36 2.21
C GLY A 134 5.95 -9.52 3.20
N THR A 135 5.93 -10.72 2.62
CA THR A 135 5.96 -11.97 3.40
C THR A 135 7.25 -12.07 4.22
N ALA A 136 7.15 -12.49 5.50
CA ALA A 136 8.28 -12.62 6.45
C ALA A 136 8.96 -11.29 6.83
N SER A 137 8.33 -10.13 6.60
CA SER A 137 8.91 -8.84 6.93
C SER A 137 9.06 -8.63 8.44
N ARG A 138 8.10 -9.05 9.24
CA ARG A 138 8.12 -8.92 10.71
C ARG A 138 9.24 -9.75 11.35
N GLU A 139 9.40 -10.98 10.90
CA GLU A 139 10.47 -11.87 11.34
C GLU A 139 11.84 -11.31 10.95
N SER A 140 11.95 -10.80 9.72
CA SER A 140 13.17 -10.15 9.24
C SER A 140 13.48 -8.88 10.03
N GLU A 141 12.48 -8.05 10.32
CA GLU A 141 12.62 -6.84 11.14
C GLU A 141 13.15 -7.16 12.54
N GLN A 142 12.60 -8.18 13.21
CA GLN A 142 13.05 -8.58 14.53
C GLN A 142 14.54 -8.98 14.52
N ILE A 143 14.94 -9.80 13.54
CA ILE A 143 16.32 -10.25 13.38
C ILE A 143 17.26 -9.06 13.12
N ILE A 144 16.87 -8.13 12.25
CA ILE A 144 17.64 -6.91 11.95
C ILE A 144 17.76 -6.03 13.19
N ALA A 145 16.66 -5.80 13.91
CA ALA A 145 16.63 -4.97 15.11
C ALA A 145 17.50 -5.54 16.25
N GLU A 146 17.56 -6.86 16.40
CA GLU A 146 18.46 -7.52 17.32
C GLU A 146 19.92 -7.39 16.86
N PHE A 147 20.18 -7.68 15.59
CA PHE A 147 21.51 -7.63 15.01
C PHE A 147 22.17 -6.24 15.09
N ILE A 148 21.41 -5.17 14.81
CA ILE A 148 21.90 -3.79 14.90
C ILE A 148 22.36 -3.43 16.33
N LYS A 149 21.75 -4.02 17.36
CA LYS A 149 22.18 -3.81 18.76
C LYS A 149 23.48 -4.52 19.11
N GLU A 150 23.83 -5.57 18.37
CA GLU A 150 25.03 -6.39 18.61
C GLU A 150 26.28 -5.85 17.91
N ILE A 151 26.11 -4.96 16.94
CA ILE A 151 27.21 -4.41 16.14
C ILE A 151 27.58 -2.98 16.58
N PRO A 152 28.86 -2.61 16.53
CA PRO A 152 29.31 -1.25 16.87
C PRO A 152 29.02 -0.22 15.77
N GLU A 153 28.81 -0.66 14.53
CA GLU A 153 28.55 0.18 13.38
C GLU A 153 27.17 0.85 13.48
N HIS A 154 27.09 2.13 13.15
CA HIS A 154 25.83 2.86 13.14
C HIS A 154 25.02 2.57 11.88
N VAL A 155 24.26 1.49 11.91
CA VAL A 155 23.35 1.06 10.82
C VAL A 155 21.91 1.35 11.22
N GLN A 156 21.17 1.94 10.29
CA GLN A 156 19.73 2.20 10.41
C GLN A 156 18.96 1.25 9.50
N TYR A 157 17.68 1.01 9.80
CA TYR A 157 16.81 0.30 8.87
C TYR A 157 15.50 1.05 8.65
N VAL A 158 14.88 0.80 7.50
CA VAL A 158 13.58 1.35 7.14
C VAL A 158 12.78 0.28 6.42
N ILE A 159 11.47 0.23 6.72
CA ILE A 159 10.54 -0.66 6.03
C ILE A 159 9.92 0.12 4.86
N VAL A 160 10.00 -0.46 3.66
CA VAL A 160 9.50 0.13 2.43
C VAL A 160 8.38 -0.72 1.81
N ASN A 161 7.50 -0.08 1.06
CA ASN A 161 6.46 -0.79 0.33
C ASN A 161 7.05 -1.45 -0.92
N GLU A 162 7.11 -2.80 -0.93
CA GLU A 162 7.69 -3.58 -2.02
C GLU A 162 6.74 -3.88 -3.18
N ALA A 163 5.51 -3.38 -3.17
CA ALA A 163 4.53 -3.69 -4.23
C ALA A 163 5.05 -3.32 -5.63
N GLY A 164 5.68 -2.15 -5.76
CA GLY A 164 6.34 -1.73 -6.99
C GLY A 164 7.54 -2.60 -7.36
N ALA A 165 8.37 -2.96 -6.39
CA ALA A 165 9.53 -3.83 -6.59
C ALA A 165 9.13 -5.23 -7.08
N SER A 166 8.04 -5.78 -6.53
CA SER A 166 7.49 -7.06 -6.98
C SER A 166 7.01 -7.04 -8.43
N VAL A 167 6.35 -5.98 -8.84
CA VAL A 167 5.91 -5.80 -10.24
C VAL A 167 7.10 -5.61 -11.18
N TYR A 168 8.03 -4.71 -10.82
CA TYR A 168 9.23 -4.44 -11.61
C TYR A 168 10.08 -5.71 -11.81
N SER A 169 10.39 -6.45 -10.75
CA SER A 169 11.28 -7.61 -10.78
C SER A 169 10.82 -8.72 -11.74
N ALA A 170 9.51 -8.83 -11.97
CA ALA A 170 8.90 -9.78 -12.91
C ALA A 170 8.77 -9.20 -14.35
N SER A 171 9.08 -7.93 -14.56
CA SER A 171 8.92 -7.27 -15.84
C SER A 171 9.99 -7.69 -16.85
N LYS A 172 9.69 -7.47 -18.15
CA LYS A 172 10.65 -7.66 -19.24
C LYS A 172 11.83 -6.68 -19.10
N LEU A 173 11.55 -5.44 -18.72
CA LEU A 173 12.56 -4.41 -18.49
C LEU A 173 13.60 -4.84 -17.45
N ALA A 174 13.16 -5.32 -16.28
CA ALA A 174 14.09 -5.81 -15.25
C ALA A 174 14.89 -7.03 -15.69
N THR A 175 14.35 -7.84 -16.61
CA THR A 175 15.06 -8.97 -17.17
C THR A 175 16.16 -8.52 -18.15
N GLU A 176 15.91 -7.49 -18.92
CA GLU A 176 16.88 -6.88 -19.83
C GLU A 176 17.98 -6.12 -19.06
N GLU A 177 17.61 -5.40 -17.99
CA GLU A 177 18.53 -4.63 -17.16
C GLU A 177 19.43 -5.55 -16.30
N PHE A 178 18.87 -6.61 -15.72
CA PHE A 178 19.59 -7.57 -14.87
C PHE A 178 19.43 -9.02 -15.39
N PRO A 179 20.04 -9.37 -16.54
CA PRO A 179 19.84 -10.68 -17.16
C PRO A 179 20.42 -11.85 -16.35
N LYS A 180 21.37 -11.59 -15.46
CA LYS A 180 22.03 -12.59 -14.62
C LYS A 180 21.37 -12.81 -13.27
N PHE A 181 20.41 -11.94 -12.89
CA PHE A 181 19.76 -12.01 -11.59
C PHE A 181 18.42 -12.75 -11.69
N ASP A 182 18.07 -13.47 -10.64
CA ASP A 182 16.73 -14.01 -10.49
C ASP A 182 15.72 -12.93 -10.07
N VAL A 183 14.44 -13.26 -10.09
CA VAL A 183 13.35 -12.32 -9.75
C VAL A 183 13.52 -11.76 -8.33
N GLY A 184 13.94 -12.58 -7.36
CA GLY A 184 14.12 -12.14 -5.98
C GLY A 184 15.34 -11.22 -5.82
N GLN A 185 16.42 -11.47 -6.53
CA GLN A 185 17.59 -10.57 -6.54
C GLN A 185 17.24 -9.21 -7.17
N ARG A 186 16.47 -9.21 -8.27
CA ARG A 186 15.96 -7.97 -8.88
C ARG A 186 15.03 -7.21 -7.93
N SER A 187 14.18 -7.94 -7.19
CA SER A 187 13.32 -7.35 -6.16
C SER A 187 14.16 -6.68 -5.05
N ALA A 188 15.18 -7.36 -4.53
CA ALA A 188 16.05 -6.81 -3.51
C ALA A 188 16.81 -5.55 -3.99
N VAL A 189 17.27 -5.52 -5.25
CA VAL A 189 17.87 -4.33 -5.86
C VAL A 189 16.85 -3.20 -5.93
N SER A 190 15.65 -3.47 -6.41
CA SER A 190 14.58 -2.46 -6.49
C SER A 190 14.22 -1.92 -5.11
N ILE A 191 14.10 -2.77 -4.08
CA ILE A 191 13.85 -2.37 -2.68
C ILE A 191 14.95 -1.41 -2.17
N ALA A 192 16.22 -1.67 -2.49
CA ALA A 192 17.31 -0.75 -2.14
C ALA A 192 17.15 0.59 -2.86
N CYS A 193 16.83 0.57 -4.15
CA CYS A 193 16.69 1.76 -5.00
C CYS A 193 15.50 2.65 -4.62
N LEU A 194 14.44 2.10 -3.98
CA LEU A 194 13.30 2.90 -3.52
C LEU A 194 13.67 4.04 -2.57
N LEU A 195 14.83 3.96 -1.92
CA LEU A 195 15.32 5.02 -1.03
C LEU A 195 16.07 6.15 -1.76
N TYR A 196 16.58 5.88 -2.97
CA TYR A 196 17.31 6.87 -3.77
C TYR A 196 16.42 7.63 -4.73
N THR A 197 15.36 6.98 -5.18
CA THR A 197 14.47 7.54 -6.18
C THR A 197 13.17 7.95 -5.55
N SER A 198 12.61 9.07 -6.01
CA SER A 198 11.22 9.37 -5.76
C SER A 198 10.38 8.20 -6.32
N PRO A 199 9.36 7.72 -5.60
CA PRO A 199 8.47 6.70 -6.13
C PRO A 199 7.62 7.17 -7.34
N SER A 200 7.92 8.34 -7.90
CA SER A 200 7.26 8.87 -9.09
C SER A 200 7.65 8.08 -10.34
N PRO A 201 6.69 7.62 -11.14
CA PRO A 201 6.97 6.97 -12.43
C PRO A 201 7.73 7.85 -13.43
N ARG A 202 7.85 9.16 -13.16
CA ARG A 202 8.59 10.10 -14.02
C ARG A 202 10.10 10.04 -13.82
N ASP A 203 10.55 9.48 -12.72
CA ASP A 203 11.98 9.39 -12.40
C ASP A 203 12.60 8.05 -12.86
N CYS A 204 11.81 7.22 -13.55
CA CYS A 204 12.24 5.94 -14.13
C CYS A 204 12.53 6.03 -15.65
N SER A 205 12.80 7.24 -16.18
CA SER A 205 13.16 7.46 -17.58
C SER A 205 14.61 7.86 -17.76
#